data_f40785b965fa4d3fd7ebad05b26311cc
#
_entry.id   f40785b965fa4d3fd7ebad05b26311cc
#
_cell.length_a   1.000
_cell.length_b   1.000
_cell.length_c   1.000
_cell.angle_alpha   90.00
_cell.angle_beta   90.00
_cell.angle_gamma   90.00
#
_symmetry.space_group_name_H-M   'P 1'
#
loop_
_entity.id
_entity.type
_entity.pdbx_description
1 polymer ?
#
loop_
_entity_poly.entity_id
_entity_poly.type
_entity_poly.pdbx_seq_one_letter_code
_entity_poly.pdbx_strand_id
1 'polypeptide(L)'
;MCNPTKDGGSSPTGLVRNEKRAYFQRYWTWADVARALTVTIVHFWCLLAPLNYTWEALRFGLILVTVTNLLITFSYHRNLAHRSFKLPKWLEYPIAYAAVFALQGDPLDWVSIHRFHHQFTDSDRDPHSPKEGFLFSHVMWIFDTLYIKYKCGGRNNVMDLKQQWFYRFLRKTIGFHVLMFWTVLYLYGGLPYLTCGGGVGGVLGYHVTWLVNSACHICGSRSWKTKDTSRNVWWLSLFTMGESWHNNHHAFQSSARQGLEWWQIDITWYLIRLFEVLGLATDVKLPSEYQKEKLALAR
;
A
#
# COMPACT_ATOMS: atom_id res chain seq x y z
N MET A 1 -46.94 19.14 17.52
CA MET A 1 -47.00 17.67 17.70
C MET A 1 -46.84 17.05 16.32
N CYS A 2 -45.63 16.67 15.93
CA CYS A 2 -45.40 15.88 14.74
C CYS A 2 -44.52 14.68 15.16
N ASN A 3 -45.07 13.50 14.98
CA ASN A 3 -44.47 12.22 15.26
C ASN A 3 -43.39 11.91 14.18
N PRO A 4 -42.17 11.49 14.52
CA PRO A 4 -41.26 10.96 13.51
C PRO A 4 -41.59 9.48 13.28
N THR A 5 -41.93 9.16 12.04
CA THR A 5 -42.10 7.81 11.52
C THR A 5 -40.78 7.01 11.66
N LYS A 6 -40.87 5.86 12.29
CA LYS A 6 -39.83 4.84 12.35
C LYS A 6 -39.75 4.17 10.98
N ASP A 7 -38.82 4.60 10.15
CA ASP A 7 -38.41 3.79 9.01
C ASP A 7 -37.32 2.82 9.46
N GLY A 8 -37.73 1.60 9.78
CA GLY A 8 -36.91 0.45 10.04
C GLY A 8 -36.32 -0.10 8.75
N GLY A 9 -35.32 0.58 8.18
CA GLY A 9 -34.48 0.06 7.11
C GLY A 9 -33.46 -0.90 7.70
N SER A 10 -33.74 -2.21 7.69
CA SER A 10 -32.76 -3.25 7.97
C SER A 10 -31.62 -3.15 6.96
N SER A 11 -30.45 -2.74 7.42
CA SER A 11 -29.20 -2.80 6.65
C SER A 11 -28.95 -4.24 6.20
N PRO A 12 -28.65 -4.51 4.89
CA PRO A 12 -28.48 -5.88 4.38
C PRO A 12 -27.26 -6.62 4.90
N THR A 13 -26.46 -6.01 5.76
CA THR A 13 -25.13 -6.53 6.15
C THR A 13 -25.03 -6.78 7.64
N GLY A 14 -25.90 -7.22 8.41
CA GLY A 14 -25.75 -7.68 9.82
C GLY A 14 -24.52 -7.16 10.62
N LEU A 15 -24.04 -5.95 10.33
CA LEU A 15 -22.87 -5.33 10.93
C LEU A 15 -23.27 -4.62 12.22
N VAL A 16 -23.47 -5.40 13.30
CA VAL A 16 -23.67 -4.88 14.65
C VAL A 16 -22.34 -4.35 15.19
N ARG A 17 -22.38 -3.12 15.59
CA ARG A 17 -21.29 -2.35 16.23
C ARG A 17 -21.00 -2.94 17.62
N ASN A 18 -20.07 -3.80 17.85
CA ASN A 18 -19.53 -4.28 19.15
C ASN A 18 -19.50 -5.78 19.42
N GLU A 19 -19.92 -6.65 18.53
CA GLU A 19 -19.60 -8.08 18.69
C GLU A 19 -18.26 -8.38 18.06
N LYS A 20 -17.42 -9.22 18.75
CA LYS A 20 -16.19 -9.76 18.17
C LYS A 20 -16.54 -10.40 16.84
N ARG A 21 -16.17 -9.76 15.78
CA ARG A 21 -16.53 -10.11 14.42
C ARG A 21 -16.06 -11.53 14.11
N ALA A 22 -16.98 -12.43 13.86
CA ALA A 22 -16.66 -13.80 13.42
C ALA A 22 -16.13 -13.73 11.98
N TYR A 23 -14.83 -13.44 11.85
CA TYR A 23 -14.17 -13.13 10.58
C TYR A 23 -14.43 -14.19 9.51
N PHE A 24 -14.47 -15.46 9.85
CA PHE A 24 -14.71 -16.56 8.91
C PHE A 24 -16.21 -16.79 8.60
N GLN A 25 -17.12 -16.25 9.38
CA GLN A 25 -18.59 -16.38 9.18
C GLN A 25 -19.19 -15.26 8.33
N ARG A 26 -18.36 -14.28 7.88
CA ARG A 26 -18.79 -13.17 7.03
C ARG A 26 -19.06 -13.62 5.60
N TYR A 27 -19.79 -12.77 4.85
CA TYR A 27 -19.92 -12.97 3.40
C TYR A 27 -18.59 -12.68 2.68
N TRP A 28 -18.14 -13.61 1.86
CA TRP A 28 -16.96 -13.49 1.01
C TRP A 28 -17.35 -13.04 -0.39
N THR A 29 -16.87 -11.87 -0.82
CA THR A 29 -17.03 -11.42 -2.19
C THR A 29 -16.05 -12.14 -3.12
N TRP A 30 -16.34 -12.17 -4.41
CA TRP A 30 -15.37 -12.68 -5.40
C TRP A 30 -14.00 -11.99 -5.35
N ALA A 31 -13.98 -10.68 -5.03
CA ALA A 31 -12.73 -9.94 -4.84
C ALA A 31 -11.94 -10.45 -3.61
N ASP A 32 -12.62 -10.79 -2.52
CA ASP A 32 -11.98 -11.35 -1.32
C ASP A 32 -11.41 -12.73 -1.63
N VAL A 33 -12.17 -13.58 -2.32
CA VAL A 33 -11.71 -14.92 -2.73
C VAL A 33 -10.50 -14.81 -3.67
N ALA A 34 -10.56 -13.94 -4.67
CA ALA A 34 -9.45 -13.75 -5.62
C ALA A 34 -8.17 -13.28 -4.92
N ARG A 35 -8.28 -12.32 -3.97
CA ARG A 35 -7.12 -11.86 -3.17
C ARG A 35 -6.59 -12.95 -2.25
N ALA A 36 -7.47 -13.70 -1.59
CA ALA A 36 -7.07 -14.81 -0.72
C ALA A 36 -6.34 -15.89 -1.53
N LEU A 37 -6.87 -16.28 -2.70
CA LEU A 37 -6.20 -17.22 -3.60
C LEU A 37 -4.84 -16.69 -4.05
N THR A 38 -4.74 -15.44 -4.49
CA THR A 38 -3.47 -14.84 -4.93
C THR A 38 -2.43 -14.88 -3.81
N VAL A 39 -2.79 -14.43 -2.62
CA VAL A 39 -1.89 -14.44 -1.46
C VAL A 39 -1.49 -15.88 -1.08
N THR A 40 -2.44 -16.80 -1.04
CA THR A 40 -2.17 -18.21 -0.74
C THR A 40 -1.23 -18.84 -1.78
N ILE A 41 -1.47 -18.62 -3.07
CA ILE A 41 -0.61 -19.15 -4.16
C ILE A 41 0.81 -18.60 -4.04
N VAL A 42 0.98 -17.29 -3.78
CA VAL A 42 2.29 -16.66 -3.62
C VAL A 42 3.04 -17.26 -2.43
N HIS A 43 2.37 -17.48 -1.29
CA HIS A 43 2.98 -18.13 -0.12
C HIS A 43 3.30 -19.62 -0.40
N PHE A 44 2.43 -20.31 -1.12
CA PHE A 44 2.68 -21.70 -1.51
C PHE A 44 3.92 -21.81 -2.40
N TRP A 45 4.08 -20.93 -3.40
CA TRP A 45 5.30 -20.90 -4.20
C TRP A 45 6.55 -20.55 -3.38
N CYS A 46 6.43 -19.65 -2.41
CA CYS A 46 7.53 -19.37 -1.48
C CYS A 46 7.96 -20.61 -0.70
N LEU A 47 7.01 -21.42 -0.23
CA LEU A 47 7.30 -22.70 0.45
C LEU A 47 7.95 -23.73 -0.47
N LEU A 48 7.67 -23.69 -1.77
CA LEU A 48 8.28 -24.58 -2.77
C LEU A 48 9.66 -24.09 -3.23
N ALA A 49 10.06 -22.84 -2.94
CA ALA A 49 11.32 -22.28 -3.39
C ALA A 49 12.55 -23.11 -2.97
N PRO A 50 12.67 -23.66 -1.75
CA PRO A 50 13.80 -24.50 -1.36
C PRO A 50 13.96 -25.75 -2.23
N LEU A 51 12.88 -26.28 -2.82
CA LEU A 51 12.89 -27.48 -3.66
C LEU A 51 13.29 -27.18 -5.11
N ASN A 52 13.19 -25.91 -5.53
CA ASN A 52 13.44 -25.46 -6.90
C ASN A 52 14.51 -24.36 -6.96
N TYR A 53 15.29 -24.21 -5.92
CA TYR A 53 16.24 -23.13 -5.75
C TYR A 53 17.38 -23.14 -6.76
N THR A 54 17.64 -21.97 -7.36
CA THR A 54 18.92 -21.63 -8.01
C THR A 54 19.36 -20.24 -7.57
N TRP A 55 20.66 -20.00 -7.52
CA TRP A 55 21.20 -18.69 -7.14
C TRP A 55 20.74 -17.57 -8.09
N GLU A 56 20.63 -17.88 -9.38
CA GLU A 56 20.17 -16.95 -10.42
C GLU A 56 18.72 -16.55 -10.16
N ALA A 57 17.84 -17.53 -9.93
CA ALA A 57 16.43 -17.29 -9.66
C ALA A 57 16.20 -16.52 -8.35
N LEU A 58 16.97 -16.81 -7.30
CA LEU A 58 16.88 -16.06 -6.04
C LEU A 58 17.34 -14.61 -6.22
N ARG A 59 18.52 -14.39 -6.85
CA ARG A 59 18.99 -13.02 -7.15
C ARG A 59 17.99 -12.25 -7.98
N PHE A 60 17.43 -12.88 -9.01
CA PHE A 60 16.38 -12.28 -9.81
C PHE A 60 15.16 -11.89 -8.96
N GLY A 61 14.66 -12.80 -8.09
CA GLY A 61 13.54 -12.53 -7.19
C GLY A 61 13.80 -11.37 -6.23
N LEU A 62 15.00 -11.28 -5.66
CA LEU A 62 15.40 -10.18 -4.78
C LEU A 62 15.49 -8.84 -5.53
N ILE A 63 16.00 -8.82 -6.75
CA ILE A 63 16.01 -7.63 -7.60
C ILE A 63 14.58 -7.24 -7.94
N LEU A 64 13.76 -8.19 -8.36
CA LEU A 64 12.37 -7.96 -8.75
C LEU A 64 11.55 -7.34 -7.60
N VAL A 65 11.63 -7.89 -6.38
CA VAL A 65 10.91 -7.32 -5.22
C VAL A 65 11.43 -5.94 -4.85
N THR A 66 12.74 -5.71 -4.94
CA THR A 66 13.34 -4.39 -4.67
C THR A 66 12.78 -3.35 -5.65
N VAL A 67 12.78 -3.67 -6.95
CA VAL A 67 12.26 -2.79 -7.99
C VAL A 67 10.76 -2.56 -7.83
N THR A 68 9.97 -3.61 -7.64
CA THR A 68 8.50 -3.48 -7.54
C THR A 68 8.08 -2.74 -6.27
N ASN A 69 8.76 -2.94 -5.12
CA ASN A 69 8.51 -2.14 -3.92
C ASN A 69 8.87 -0.67 -4.14
N LEU A 70 10.00 -0.38 -4.77
CA LEU A 70 10.37 1.00 -5.11
C LEU A 70 9.34 1.66 -6.03
N LEU A 71 8.76 0.90 -6.98
CA LEU A 71 7.71 1.41 -7.87
C LEU A 71 6.38 1.67 -7.13
N ILE A 72 6.01 0.84 -6.16
CA ILE A 72 4.85 1.10 -5.28
C ILE A 72 5.04 2.40 -4.52
N THR A 73 6.18 2.57 -3.87
CA THR A 73 6.45 3.76 -3.05
C THR A 73 6.58 5.03 -3.89
N PHE A 74 7.26 4.95 -5.03
CA PHE A 74 7.42 6.07 -5.95
C PHE A 74 6.11 6.44 -6.65
N SER A 75 5.40 5.46 -7.24
CA SER A 75 4.21 5.67 -8.05
C SER A 75 2.93 5.72 -7.22
N TYR A 76 2.45 4.58 -6.72
CA TYR A 76 1.14 4.52 -6.07
C TYR A 76 1.08 5.40 -4.83
N HIS A 77 2.12 5.39 -4.02
CA HIS A 77 2.18 6.11 -2.77
C HIS A 77 2.47 7.60 -2.98
N ARG A 78 3.72 7.98 -3.32
CA ARG A 78 4.12 9.40 -3.32
C ARG A 78 3.59 10.19 -4.51
N ASN A 79 3.56 9.57 -5.73
CA ASN A 79 3.04 10.27 -6.90
C ASN A 79 1.50 10.31 -6.94
N LEU A 80 0.83 9.15 -6.91
CA LEU A 80 -0.61 9.08 -7.13
C LEU A 80 -1.44 9.36 -5.87
N ALA A 81 -1.07 8.78 -4.71
CA ALA A 81 -1.86 8.97 -3.49
C ALA A 81 -1.65 10.36 -2.89
N HIS A 82 -0.39 10.74 -2.64
CA HIS A 82 -0.04 12.00 -1.98
C HIS A 82 0.19 13.19 -2.91
N ARG A 83 0.34 12.94 -4.22
CA ARG A 83 0.63 13.99 -5.20
C ARG A 83 1.82 14.84 -4.75
N SER A 84 2.85 14.17 -4.24
CA SER A 84 4.06 14.79 -3.68
C SER A 84 4.96 15.39 -4.76
N PHE A 85 4.78 14.96 -6.00
CA PHE A 85 5.42 15.48 -7.20
C PHE A 85 4.57 15.12 -8.44
N LYS A 86 4.91 15.67 -9.59
CA LYS A 86 4.24 15.41 -10.87
C LYS A 86 5.19 14.76 -11.86
N LEU A 87 4.64 13.85 -12.68
CA LEU A 87 5.31 13.25 -13.83
C LEU A 87 4.50 13.54 -15.10
N PRO A 88 5.14 13.65 -16.27
CA PRO A 88 4.44 13.62 -17.54
C PRO A 88 3.77 12.25 -17.76
N LYS A 89 2.61 12.21 -18.41
CA LYS A 89 1.79 10.99 -18.54
C LYS A 89 2.49 9.83 -19.26
N TRP A 90 3.36 10.15 -20.21
CA TRP A 90 4.16 9.14 -20.92
C TRP A 90 5.12 8.38 -19.98
N LEU A 91 5.45 8.95 -18.83
CA LEU A 91 6.29 8.34 -17.80
C LEU A 91 5.47 7.81 -16.62
N GLU A 92 4.43 8.55 -16.17
CA GLU A 92 3.55 8.14 -15.07
C GLU A 92 2.87 6.79 -15.35
N TYR A 93 2.33 6.60 -16.58
CA TYR A 93 1.60 5.38 -16.91
C TYR A 93 2.48 4.13 -16.96
N PRO A 94 3.64 4.10 -17.64
CA PRO A 94 4.52 2.93 -17.61
C PRO A 94 5.02 2.58 -16.20
N ILE A 95 5.35 3.58 -15.38
CA ILE A 95 5.79 3.37 -13.99
C ILE A 95 4.64 2.80 -13.16
N ALA A 96 3.44 3.35 -13.28
CA ALA A 96 2.26 2.83 -12.60
C ALA A 96 1.88 1.41 -13.07
N TYR A 97 2.10 1.10 -14.36
CA TYR A 97 1.93 -0.26 -14.89
C TYR A 97 2.94 -1.24 -14.29
N ALA A 98 4.22 -0.88 -14.25
CA ALA A 98 5.26 -1.72 -13.66
C ALA A 98 5.00 -2.00 -12.16
N ALA A 99 4.40 -1.05 -11.43
CA ALA A 99 4.01 -1.24 -10.04
C ALA A 99 2.89 -2.31 -9.85
N VAL A 100 2.11 -2.65 -10.89
CA VAL A 100 1.12 -3.76 -10.84
C VAL A 100 1.79 -5.08 -10.47
N PHE A 101 3.04 -5.28 -10.88
CA PHE A 101 3.79 -6.52 -10.64
C PHE A 101 4.27 -6.68 -9.19
N ALA A 102 4.05 -5.70 -8.33
CA ALA A 102 4.12 -5.88 -6.88
C ALA A 102 2.95 -6.70 -6.31
N LEU A 103 1.95 -7.04 -7.14
CA LEU A 103 0.77 -7.87 -6.80
C LEU A 103 -0.11 -7.27 -5.68
N GLN A 104 -0.07 -5.95 -5.48
CA GLN A 104 -0.82 -5.24 -4.44
C GLN A 104 -2.17 -4.67 -4.92
N GLY A 105 -2.65 -5.15 -6.07
CA GLY A 105 -3.92 -4.73 -6.65
C GLY A 105 -3.80 -3.59 -7.66
N ASP A 106 -4.94 -3.05 -8.07
CA ASP A 106 -4.99 -1.97 -9.05
C ASP A 106 -4.78 -0.58 -8.39
N PRO A 107 -4.26 0.40 -9.15
CA PRO A 107 -3.95 1.72 -8.60
C PRO A 107 -5.17 2.48 -8.07
N LEU A 108 -6.38 2.25 -8.60
CA LEU A 108 -7.58 2.95 -8.09
C LEU A 108 -7.96 2.49 -6.70
N ASP A 109 -7.90 1.16 -6.44
CA ASP A 109 -8.20 0.61 -5.12
C ASP A 109 -7.10 0.97 -4.13
N TRP A 110 -5.85 0.76 -4.51
CA TRP A 110 -4.70 1.04 -3.65
C TRP A 110 -4.68 2.50 -3.19
N VAL A 111 -4.75 3.44 -4.13
CA VAL A 111 -4.73 4.89 -3.84
C VAL A 111 -5.95 5.31 -3.04
N SER A 112 -7.13 4.77 -3.34
CA SER A 112 -8.35 5.09 -2.60
C SER A 112 -8.26 4.67 -1.13
N ILE A 113 -7.83 3.43 -0.87
CA ILE A 113 -7.66 2.90 0.48
C ILE A 113 -6.63 3.74 1.25
N HIS A 114 -5.50 4.03 0.64
CA HIS A 114 -4.44 4.80 1.28
C HIS A 114 -4.85 6.25 1.60
N ARG A 115 -5.56 6.93 0.69
CA ARG A 115 -6.12 8.27 0.96
C ARG A 115 -7.16 8.25 2.10
N PHE A 116 -7.96 7.19 2.20
CA PHE A 116 -8.88 7.02 3.33
C PHE A 116 -8.16 6.76 4.64
N HIS A 117 -7.09 5.94 4.61
CA HIS A 117 -6.24 5.74 5.79
C HIS A 117 -5.75 7.09 6.33
N HIS A 118 -5.12 7.93 5.49
CA HIS A 118 -4.65 9.25 5.93
C HIS A 118 -5.76 10.20 6.39
N GLN A 119 -6.94 10.13 5.78
CA GLN A 119 -8.07 10.95 6.19
C GLN A 119 -8.64 10.54 7.54
N PHE A 120 -8.59 9.25 7.88
CA PHE A 120 -9.26 8.67 9.03
C PHE A 120 -8.34 7.83 9.91
N THR A 121 -7.02 8.05 9.84
CA THR A 121 -6.02 7.24 10.55
C THR A 121 -6.42 6.98 12.00
N ASP A 122 -6.38 5.71 12.39
CA ASP A 122 -6.70 5.21 13.74
C ASP A 122 -8.13 5.51 14.23
N SER A 123 -9.04 5.91 13.34
CA SER A 123 -10.47 6.02 13.66
C SER A 123 -11.24 4.76 13.25
N ASP A 124 -12.52 4.71 13.59
CA ASP A 124 -13.44 3.62 13.16
C ASP A 124 -13.58 3.51 11.64
N ARG A 125 -13.22 4.56 10.89
CA ARG A 125 -13.25 4.62 9.44
C ARG A 125 -11.93 4.30 8.76
N ASP A 126 -10.87 4.07 9.52
CA ASP A 126 -9.59 3.65 8.97
C ASP A 126 -9.70 2.23 8.38
N PRO A 127 -9.39 2.02 7.09
CA PRO A 127 -9.54 0.71 6.44
C PRO A 127 -8.69 -0.39 7.05
N HIS A 128 -7.57 -0.06 7.67
CA HIS A 128 -6.62 -1.03 8.26
C HIS A 128 -6.05 -0.57 9.60
N SER A 129 -6.90 -0.01 10.44
CA SER A 129 -6.47 0.50 11.74
C SER A 129 -5.81 -0.57 12.62
N PRO A 130 -4.62 -0.31 13.20
CA PRO A 130 -3.97 -1.19 14.16
C PRO A 130 -4.76 -1.32 15.48
N LYS A 131 -5.72 -0.44 15.74
CA LYS A 131 -6.64 -0.56 16.88
C LYS A 131 -7.56 -1.78 16.79
N GLU A 132 -7.78 -2.31 15.58
CA GLU A 132 -8.49 -3.57 15.38
C GLU A 132 -7.61 -4.81 15.56
N GLY A 133 -6.34 -4.62 15.89
CA GLY A 133 -5.34 -5.64 16.14
C GLY A 133 -4.25 -5.70 15.06
N PHE A 134 -3.09 -6.24 15.48
CA PHE A 134 -1.92 -6.35 14.60
C PHE A 134 -2.23 -7.17 13.34
N LEU A 135 -2.80 -8.36 13.47
CA LEU A 135 -3.09 -9.21 12.31
C LEU A 135 -4.11 -8.58 11.36
N PHE A 136 -5.09 -7.84 11.90
CA PHE A 136 -6.05 -7.13 11.09
C PHE A 136 -5.33 -6.08 10.23
N SER A 137 -4.59 -5.16 10.84
CA SER A 137 -3.88 -4.10 10.12
C SER A 137 -2.76 -4.64 9.22
N HIS A 138 -2.15 -5.78 9.58
CA HIS A 138 -1.11 -6.41 8.78
C HIS A 138 -1.67 -7.03 7.50
N VAL A 139 -2.64 -7.95 7.60
CA VAL A 139 -3.08 -8.74 6.44
C VAL A 139 -4.58 -8.95 6.32
N MET A 140 -5.34 -9.08 7.43
CA MET A 140 -6.72 -9.56 7.33
C MET A 140 -7.68 -8.58 6.65
N TRP A 141 -7.39 -7.29 6.73
CA TRP A 141 -8.18 -6.22 6.10
C TRP A 141 -8.32 -6.37 4.58
N ILE A 142 -7.30 -6.90 3.88
CA ILE A 142 -7.31 -7.03 2.41
C ILE A 142 -8.35 -8.03 1.90
N PHE A 143 -8.80 -8.93 2.74
CA PHE A 143 -9.80 -9.96 2.40
C PHE A 143 -11.23 -9.54 2.75
N ASP A 144 -11.49 -8.28 3.14
CA ASP A 144 -12.80 -7.83 3.58
C ASP A 144 -13.29 -6.58 2.85
N THR A 145 -13.57 -6.76 1.58
CA THR A 145 -14.02 -5.70 0.68
C THR A 145 -15.29 -4.99 1.16
N LEU A 146 -16.23 -5.74 1.72
CA LEU A 146 -17.48 -5.15 2.22
C LEU A 146 -17.26 -4.27 3.42
N TYR A 147 -16.39 -4.67 4.35
CA TYR A 147 -16.06 -3.88 5.51
C TYR A 147 -15.28 -2.61 5.16
N ILE A 148 -14.31 -2.72 4.25
CA ILE A 148 -13.61 -1.54 3.72
C ILE A 148 -14.61 -0.59 3.06
N LYS A 149 -15.53 -1.11 2.24
CA LYS A 149 -16.58 -0.30 1.61
C LYS A 149 -17.50 0.36 2.64
N TYR A 150 -17.86 -0.35 3.69
CA TYR A 150 -18.64 0.20 4.80
C TYR A 150 -17.91 1.35 5.49
N LYS A 151 -16.64 1.17 5.84
CA LYS A 151 -15.80 2.19 6.49
C LYS A 151 -15.57 3.42 5.60
N CYS A 152 -15.25 3.20 4.34
CA CYS A 152 -14.77 4.22 3.42
C CYS A 152 -15.85 4.79 2.48
N GLY A 153 -17.00 4.15 2.36
CA GLY A 153 -18.12 4.62 1.53
C GLY A 153 -17.89 4.51 0.02
N GLY A 154 -16.82 3.88 -0.44
CA GLY A 154 -16.50 3.70 -1.85
C GLY A 154 -15.37 4.60 -2.35
N ARG A 155 -15.10 4.62 -3.67
CA ARG A 155 -13.92 5.25 -4.28
C ARG A 155 -14.17 6.67 -4.81
N ASN A 156 -14.77 7.53 -3.99
CA ASN A 156 -15.07 8.91 -4.40
C ASN A 156 -13.87 9.86 -4.23
N ASN A 157 -12.85 9.42 -3.49
CA ASN A 157 -11.62 10.16 -3.21
C ASN A 157 -10.53 10.04 -4.30
N VAL A 158 -10.81 9.32 -5.41
CA VAL A 158 -9.87 9.11 -6.54
C VAL A 158 -10.48 9.48 -7.89
N MET A 159 -11.31 10.51 -7.94
CA MET A 159 -11.94 10.95 -9.20
C MET A 159 -10.92 11.42 -10.22
N ASP A 160 -9.81 12.02 -9.77
CA ASP A 160 -8.64 12.39 -10.58
C ASP A 160 -8.04 11.21 -11.36
N LEU A 161 -8.03 10.01 -10.79
CA LEU A 161 -7.57 8.80 -11.46
C LEU A 161 -8.70 8.12 -12.25
N LYS A 162 -9.91 8.10 -11.72
CA LYS A 162 -11.06 7.51 -12.41
C LYS A 162 -11.40 8.16 -13.76
N GLN A 163 -11.13 9.44 -13.93
CA GLN A 163 -11.32 10.15 -15.19
C GLN A 163 -10.33 9.68 -16.27
N GLN A 164 -9.21 9.10 -15.90
CA GLN A 164 -8.18 8.63 -16.82
C GLN A 164 -8.49 7.21 -17.30
N TRP A 165 -8.55 7.01 -18.64
CA TRP A 165 -8.86 5.71 -19.24
C TRP A 165 -7.89 4.61 -18.83
N PHE A 166 -6.60 4.95 -18.68
CA PHE A 166 -5.53 4.02 -18.36
C PHE A 166 -5.75 3.31 -17.00
N TYR A 167 -6.08 4.06 -15.94
CA TYR A 167 -6.34 3.47 -14.63
C TYR A 167 -7.62 2.65 -14.58
N ARG A 168 -8.65 3.03 -15.37
CA ARG A 168 -9.86 2.21 -15.54
C ARG A 168 -9.56 0.91 -16.28
N PHE A 169 -8.68 0.95 -17.30
CA PHE A 169 -8.22 -0.22 -18.03
C PHE A 169 -7.47 -1.16 -17.09
N LEU A 170 -6.44 -0.72 -16.38
CA LEU A 170 -5.68 -1.54 -15.43
C LEU A 170 -6.58 -2.23 -14.42
N ARG A 171 -7.53 -1.51 -13.85
CA ARG A 171 -8.48 -2.08 -12.90
C ARG A 171 -9.33 -3.20 -13.49
N LYS A 172 -9.81 -3.03 -14.73
CA LYS A 172 -10.64 -4.04 -15.40
C LYS A 172 -9.85 -5.30 -15.78
N THR A 173 -8.57 -5.14 -16.01
CA THR A 173 -7.70 -6.19 -16.56
C THR A 173 -6.66 -6.70 -15.55
N ILE A 174 -6.73 -6.29 -14.29
CA ILE A 174 -5.72 -6.62 -13.26
C ILE A 174 -5.42 -8.13 -13.18
N GLY A 175 -6.46 -8.97 -13.20
CA GLY A 175 -6.29 -10.43 -13.16
C GLY A 175 -5.50 -10.99 -14.34
N PHE A 176 -5.71 -10.42 -15.53
CA PHE A 176 -4.94 -10.79 -16.74
C PHE A 176 -3.46 -10.44 -16.56
N HIS A 177 -3.13 -9.25 -16.06
CA HIS A 177 -1.74 -8.82 -15.87
C HIS A 177 -1.02 -9.66 -14.80
N VAL A 178 -1.71 -10.05 -13.72
CA VAL A 178 -1.16 -10.95 -12.71
C VAL A 178 -0.86 -12.33 -13.31
N LEU A 179 -1.82 -12.91 -14.05
CA LEU A 179 -1.63 -14.21 -14.70
C LEU A 179 -0.51 -14.15 -15.74
N MET A 180 -0.48 -13.11 -16.56
CA MET A 180 0.59 -12.87 -17.54
C MET A 180 1.96 -12.80 -16.87
N PHE A 181 2.07 -12.08 -15.76
CA PHE A 181 3.32 -11.95 -15.00
C PHE A 181 3.84 -13.32 -14.55
N TRP A 182 2.99 -14.16 -13.95
CA TRP A 182 3.38 -15.50 -13.52
C TRP A 182 3.74 -16.41 -14.71
N THR A 183 2.98 -16.30 -15.80
CA THR A 183 3.29 -17.03 -17.03
C THR A 183 4.66 -16.64 -17.59
N VAL A 184 4.97 -15.33 -17.63
CA VAL A 184 6.27 -14.84 -18.11
C VAL A 184 7.41 -15.36 -17.22
N LEU A 185 7.27 -15.33 -15.90
CA LEU A 185 8.27 -15.87 -14.99
C LEU A 185 8.53 -17.36 -15.25
N TYR A 186 7.46 -18.13 -15.44
CA TYR A 186 7.57 -19.56 -15.74
C TYR A 186 8.21 -19.83 -17.09
N LEU A 187 7.83 -19.11 -18.14
CA LEU A 187 8.40 -19.28 -19.49
C LEU A 187 9.86 -18.82 -19.55
N TYR A 188 10.25 -17.83 -18.75
CA TYR A 188 11.61 -17.29 -18.71
C TYR A 188 12.60 -18.24 -18.04
N GLY A 189 12.23 -18.88 -16.94
CA GLY A 189 13.16 -19.71 -16.18
C GLY A 189 12.54 -20.86 -15.40
N GLY A 190 11.31 -21.28 -15.75
CA GLY A 190 10.61 -22.41 -15.15
C GLY A 190 10.22 -22.21 -13.70
N LEU A 191 10.08 -23.32 -12.99
CA LEU A 191 9.71 -23.33 -11.57
C LEU A 191 10.67 -22.52 -10.67
N PRO A 192 12.00 -22.55 -10.85
CA PRO A 192 12.89 -21.71 -10.02
C PRO A 192 12.52 -20.23 -10.04
N TYR A 193 12.25 -19.65 -11.21
CA TYR A 193 11.90 -18.24 -11.33
C TYR A 193 10.48 -17.92 -10.82
N LEU A 194 9.54 -18.85 -11.01
CA LEU A 194 8.19 -18.70 -10.45
C LEU A 194 8.22 -18.75 -8.92
N THR A 195 8.94 -19.69 -8.32
CA THR A 195 8.99 -19.88 -6.86
C THR A 195 9.86 -18.84 -6.17
N CYS A 196 10.99 -18.46 -6.72
CA CYS A 196 11.86 -17.41 -6.15
C CYS A 196 11.35 -16.01 -6.51
N GLY A 197 11.01 -15.73 -7.77
CA GLY A 197 10.53 -14.44 -8.20
C GLY A 197 9.10 -14.14 -7.76
N GLY A 198 8.15 -15.00 -8.14
CA GLY A 198 6.75 -14.87 -7.78
C GLY A 198 6.46 -15.22 -6.32
N GLY A 199 7.09 -16.25 -5.77
CA GLY A 199 6.91 -16.73 -4.40
C GLY A 199 7.72 -15.90 -3.39
N VAL A 200 9.04 -16.10 -3.31
CA VAL A 200 9.88 -15.42 -2.30
C VAL A 200 9.80 -13.91 -2.46
N GLY A 201 9.95 -13.38 -3.69
CA GLY A 201 9.83 -11.95 -3.96
C GLY A 201 8.44 -11.41 -3.58
N GLY A 202 7.36 -12.11 -3.95
CA GLY A 202 5.99 -11.71 -3.62
C GLY A 202 5.72 -11.68 -2.12
N VAL A 203 6.13 -12.71 -1.36
CA VAL A 203 5.98 -12.76 0.10
C VAL A 203 6.75 -11.62 0.77
N LEU A 204 8.01 -11.42 0.40
CA LEU A 204 8.81 -10.31 0.93
C LEU A 204 8.14 -8.96 0.64
N GLY A 205 7.68 -8.72 -0.59
CA GLY A 205 7.01 -7.48 -0.98
C GLY A 205 5.73 -7.22 -0.18
N TYR A 206 4.90 -8.25 0.01
CA TYR A 206 3.69 -8.15 0.82
C TYR A 206 4.01 -7.79 2.26
N HIS A 207 4.86 -8.57 2.92
CA HIS A 207 5.12 -8.37 4.35
C HIS A 207 5.83 -7.06 4.64
N VAL A 208 6.74 -6.61 3.77
CA VAL A 208 7.38 -5.30 3.89
C VAL A 208 6.35 -4.17 3.86
N THR A 209 5.40 -4.20 2.91
CA THR A 209 4.33 -3.20 2.84
C THR A 209 3.37 -3.31 4.03
N TRP A 210 2.96 -4.52 4.42
CA TRP A 210 2.05 -4.73 5.54
C TRP A 210 2.65 -4.37 6.89
N LEU A 211 3.98 -4.45 7.05
CA LEU A 211 4.68 -3.97 8.24
C LEU A 211 4.59 -2.45 8.39
N VAL A 212 4.52 -1.70 7.29
CA VAL A 212 4.25 -0.26 7.36
C VAL A 212 2.87 0.00 7.97
N ASN A 213 1.84 -0.76 7.56
CA ASN A 213 0.49 -0.60 8.10
C ASN A 213 0.34 -1.05 9.56
N SER A 214 1.14 -2.00 10.02
CA SER A 214 1.03 -2.61 11.35
C SER A 214 2.14 -2.16 12.30
N ALA A 215 3.39 -2.55 12.05
CA ALA A 215 4.52 -2.29 12.94
C ALA A 215 4.80 -0.79 13.08
N CYS A 216 4.72 -0.01 12.00
CA CYS A 216 4.96 1.44 12.04
C CYS A 216 3.86 2.25 12.74
N HIS A 217 2.78 1.61 13.21
CA HIS A 217 1.80 2.21 14.11
C HIS A 217 1.91 1.70 15.57
N ILE A 218 2.75 0.70 15.83
CA ILE A 218 2.88 0.08 17.17
C ILE A 218 4.27 0.30 17.75
N CYS A 219 5.33 0.12 16.92
CA CYS A 219 6.72 0.13 17.34
C CYS A 219 7.45 1.34 16.74
N GLY A 220 8.50 1.82 17.44
CA GLY A 220 9.38 2.89 16.95
C GLY A 220 9.26 4.19 17.70
N SER A 221 9.93 5.23 17.17
CA SER A 221 9.99 6.56 17.76
C SER A 221 8.96 7.50 17.14
N ARG A 222 8.62 8.57 17.86
CA ARG A 222 7.83 9.69 17.33
C ARG A 222 8.71 10.94 17.34
N SER A 223 8.80 11.58 16.19
CA SER A 223 9.53 12.84 16.02
C SER A 223 8.60 14.04 15.95
N TRP A 224 7.33 13.81 15.60
CA TRP A 224 6.35 14.85 15.34
C TRP A 224 5.05 14.61 16.09
N LYS A 225 4.38 15.69 16.44
CA LYS A 225 3.07 15.68 17.11
C LYS A 225 1.98 15.39 16.08
N THR A 226 1.64 14.12 15.90
CA THR A 226 0.50 13.66 15.10
C THR A 226 -0.64 13.20 16.01
N LYS A 227 -1.89 13.17 15.48
CA LYS A 227 -3.07 12.71 16.21
C LYS A 227 -3.24 11.19 16.20
N ASP A 228 -2.43 10.52 15.39
CA ASP A 228 -2.43 9.08 15.16
C ASP A 228 -1.29 8.37 15.93
N THR A 229 -1.18 7.06 15.76
CA THR A 229 -0.17 6.22 16.41
C THR A 229 1.08 5.99 15.58
N SER A 230 1.23 6.65 14.42
CA SER A 230 2.37 6.48 13.51
C SER A 230 3.71 6.68 14.19
N ARG A 231 4.70 5.88 13.81
CA ARG A 231 6.05 5.85 14.37
C ARG A 231 7.11 5.66 13.30
N ASN A 232 8.30 6.17 13.56
CA ASN A 232 9.49 5.96 12.73
C ASN A 232 10.20 4.68 13.17
N VAL A 233 10.37 3.73 12.26
CA VAL A 233 11.03 2.44 12.50
C VAL A 233 12.31 2.37 11.67
N TRP A 234 13.42 2.86 12.21
CA TRP A 234 14.66 3.10 11.48
C TRP A 234 15.25 1.84 10.80
N TRP A 235 15.25 0.69 11.48
CA TRP A 235 15.80 -0.55 10.94
C TRP A 235 15.01 -1.13 9.76
N LEU A 236 13.74 -0.72 9.62
CA LEU A 236 12.87 -1.16 8.53
C LEU A 236 13.02 -0.27 7.27
N SER A 237 13.66 0.90 7.39
CA SER A 237 13.66 1.92 6.34
C SER A 237 14.30 1.46 5.03
N LEU A 238 15.36 0.64 5.11
CA LEU A 238 16.01 0.10 3.93
C LEU A 238 15.09 -0.84 3.14
N PHE A 239 14.39 -1.72 3.83
CA PHE A 239 13.48 -2.70 3.22
C PHE A 239 12.21 -2.05 2.66
N THR A 240 11.71 -1.01 3.32
CA THR A 240 10.52 -0.26 2.91
C THR A 240 10.81 0.89 1.95
N MET A 241 12.02 1.02 1.44
CA MET A 241 12.46 2.11 0.55
C MET A 241 12.28 3.51 1.15
N GLY A 242 12.19 3.60 2.50
CA GLY A 242 11.99 4.85 3.24
C GLY A 242 10.61 5.02 3.88
N GLU A 243 9.64 4.15 3.59
CA GLU A 243 8.25 4.33 4.05
C GLU A 243 8.08 4.10 5.56
N SER A 244 9.04 3.47 6.24
CA SER A 244 9.02 3.31 7.69
C SER A 244 9.42 4.56 8.48
N TRP A 245 9.78 5.66 7.83
CA TRP A 245 9.78 6.99 8.43
C TRP A 245 8.33 7.49 8.56
N HIS A 246 7.49 6.69 9.16
CA HIS A 246 6.04 6.77 9.04
C HIS A 246 5.42 7.89 9.88
N ASN A 247 6.00 8.24 11.03
CA ASN A 247 5.58 9.43 11.77
C ASN A 247 5.94 10.72 11.03
N ASN A 248 7.11 10.76 10.35
CA ASN A 248 7.44 11.89 9.48
C ASN A 248 6.42 12.02 8.35
N HIS A 249 6.07 10.89 7.73
CA HIS A 249 5.10 10.83 6.65
C HIS A 249 3.71 11.28 7.09
N HIS A 250 3.20 10.80 8.22
CA HIS A 250 1.90 11.21 8.76
C HIS A 250 1.87 12.68 9.19
N ALA A 251 2.99 13.23 9.64
CA ALA A 251 3.11 14.65 9.95
C ALA A 251 3.10 15.53 8.68
N PHE A 252 3.72 15.05 7.58
CA PHE A 252 3.90 15.82 6.34
C PHE A 252 3.48 15.00 5.12
N GLN A 253 2.20 14.65 5.04
CA GLN A 253 1.64 13.71 4.05
C GLN A 253 1.97 14.04 2.59
N SER A 254 2.02 15.34 2.24
CA SER A 254 2.35 15.77 0.88
C SER A 254 3.85 15.83 0.58
N SER A 255 4.71 15.57 1.55
CA SER A 255 6.16 15.60 1.34
C SER A 255 6.62 14.46 0.44
N ALA A 256 7.45 14.78 -0.54
CA ALA A 256 8.14 13.79 -1.38
C ALA A 256 9.30 13.10 -0.63
N ARG A 257 9.78 13.70 0.46
CA ARG A 257 10.84 13.17 1.32
C ARG A 257 10.24 12.77 2.67
N GLN A 258 10.43 11.51 3.07
CA GLN A 258 10.00 11.00 4.36
C GLN A 258 11.15 10.91 5.37
N GLY A 259 12.36 10.57 4.93
CA GLY A 259 13.56 10.67 5.74
C GLY A 259 14.03 12.12 5.88
N LEU A 260 13.55 12.85 6.88
CA LEU A 260 13.76 14.30 7.02
C LEU A 260 15.14 14.66 7.57
N GLU A 261 15.76 13.77 8.35
CA GLU A 261 17.11 13.95 8.87
C GLU A 261 18.16 13.39 7.89
N TRP A 262 19.40 13.87 7.96
CA TRP A 262 20.46 13.48 7.04
C TRP A 262 20.82 11.99 7.08
N TRP A 263 20.65 11.33 8.24
CA TRP A 263 20.92 9.90 8.45
C TRP A 263 19.71 9.00 8.16
N GLN A 264 18.55 9.58 7.93
CA GLN A 264 17.32 8.85 7.62
C GLN A 264 17.32 8.45 6.14
N ILE A 265 17.72 7.20 5.87
CA ILE A 265 17.78 6.66 4.51
C ILE A 265 16.37 6.59 3.92
N ASP A 266 16.19 7.24 2.77
CA ASP A 266 14.94 7.27 2.01
C ASP A 266 15.24 7.07 0.52
N ILE A 267 15.26 5.79 0.10
CA ILE A 267 15.65 5.40 -1.27
C ILE A 267 14.69 6.00 -2.29
N THR A 268 13.39 6.00 -1.99
CA THR A 268 12.38 6.59 -2.86
C THR A 268 12.62 8.09 -3.08
N TRP A 269 13.02 8.81 -2.03
CA TRP A 269 13.38 10.22 -2.14
C TRP A 269 14.58 10.43 -3.07
N TYR A 270 15.62 9.60 -2.98
CA TYR A 270 16.77 9.73 -3.87
C TYR A 270 16.38 9.53 -5.33
N LEU A 271 15.48 8.60 -5.62
CA LEU A 271 14.95 8.41 -6.97
C LEU A 271 14.13 9.63 -7.43
N ILE A 272 13.27 10.19 -6.57
CA ILE A 272 12.48 11.40 -6.90
C ILE A 272 13.43 12.58 -7.21
N ARG A 273 14.48 12.76 -6.41
CA ARG A 273 15.49 13.80 -6.66
C ARG A 273 16.25 13.60 -7.98
N LEU A 274 16.60 12.37 -8.31
CA LEU A 274 17.21 12.07 -9.61
C LEU A 274 16.27 12.49 -10.76
N PHE A 275 14.98 12.13 -10.68
CA PHE A 275 13.99 12.50 -11.70
C PHE A 275 13.78 14.02 -11.76
N GLU A 276 13.82 14.70 -10.65
CA GLU A 276 13.72 16.17 -10.60
C GLU A 276 14.94 16.85 -11.27
N VAL A 277 16.16 16.39 -10.95
CA VAL A 277 17.39 16.90 -11.56
C VAL A 277 17.41 16.67 -13.08
N LEU A 278 16.85 15.55 -13.54
CA LEU A 278 16.71 15.22 -14.95
C LEU A 278 15.53 15.98 -15.63
N GLY A 279 14.78 16.83 -14.90
CA GLY A 279 13.60 17.53 -15.41
C GLY A 279 12.39 16.64 -15.69
N LEU A 280 12.41 15.39 -15.25
CA LEU A 280 11.32 14.41 -15.43
C LEU A 280 10.25 14.51 -14.34
N ALA A 281 10.63 14.91 -13.11
CA ALA A 281 9.70 15.19 -12.03
C ALA A 281 9.63 16.71 -11.77
N THR A 282 8.42 17.21 -11.55
CA THR A 282 8.14 18.62 -11.25
C THR A 282 7.25 18.75 -10.03
N ASP A 283 7.09 19.96 -9.50
CA ASP A 283 6.23 20.24 -8.34
C ASP A 283 6.55 19.32 -7.13
N VAL A 284 7.85 19.14 -6.86
CA VAL A 284 8.36 18.30 -5.78
C VAL A 284 8.16 19.04 -4.44
N LYS A 285 7.31 18.50 -3.58
CA LYS A 285 6.90 19.13 -2.34
C LYS A 285 7.76 18.66 -1.17
N LEU A 286 8.12 19.60 -0.32
CA LEU A 286 8.82 19.37 0.95
C LEU A 286 8.12 20.14 2.07
N PRO A 287 8.24 19.72 3.34
CA PRO A 287 7.69 20.47 4.44
C PRO A 287 8.48 21.78 4.64
N SER A 288 7.77 22.89 4.87
CA SER A 288 8.40 24.16 5.26
C SER A 288 8.92 24.12 6.71
N GLU A 289 9.88 24.98 7.04
CA GLU A 289 10.38 25.08 8.43
C GLU A 289 9.25 25.45 9.40
N TYR A 290 8.34 26.35 8.99
CA TYR A 290 7.14 26.66 9.77
C TYR A 290 6.27 25.43 10.08
N GLN A 291 6.06 24.54 9.10
CA GLN A 291 5.31 23.30 9.33
C GLN A 291 6.03 22.37 10.31
N LYS A 292 7.36 22.27 10.21
CA LYS A 292 8.18 21.47 11.11
C LYS A 292 8.13 22.01 12.54
N GLU A 293 8.31 23.32 12.72
CA GLU A 293 8.23 23.97 14.04
C GLU A 293 6.86 23.76 14.70
N LYS A 294 5.77 23.91 13.94
CA LYS A 294 4.41 23.70 14.44
C LYS A 294 4.13 22.30 14.95
N LEU A 295 4.75 21.27 14.36
CA LEU A 295 4.55 19.87 14.70
C LEU A 295 5.68 19.27 15.53
N ALA A 296 6.74 20.01 15.81
CA ALA A 296 7.83 19.53 16.66
C ALA A 296 7.32 19.13 18.05
N LEU A 297 7.78 17.98 18.52
CA LEU A 297 7.59 17.60 19.92
C LEU A 297 8.48 18.52 20.78
N ALA A 298 7.96 18.99 21.92
CA ALA A 298 8.79 19.68 22.89
C ALA A 298 9.96 18.75 23.29
N ARG A 299 11.16 19.24 23.10
CA ARG A 299 12.41 18.55 23.51
C ARG A 299 12.54 18.54 25.01
#